data_8f50c83e2cdbf5fe4516734501b2282d
#
_entry.id   8f50c83e2cdbf5fe4516734501b2282d
#
_cell.length_a   1.000
_cell.length_b   1.000
_cell.length_c   1.000
_cell.angle_alpha   90.00
_cell.angle_beta   90.00
_cell.angle_gamma   90.00
#
_symmetry.space_group_name_H-M   'P 1'
#
loop_
_entity.id
_entity.type
_entity.pdbx_description
1 polymer ?
#
loop_
_entity_poly.entity_id
_entity_poly.type
_entity_poly.pdbx_seq_one_letter_code
_entity_poly.pdbx_strand_id
1 'polypeptide(L)'
;EIHRDYGPSGLLGYDLVNGYADVTSHTQLAAYTANGLLVASTRGQLRGVMAPFVRYIAMAQQEWSKIQVLRRLPEATSCWISHVEHLRRRVCMDTRMLDVLNNGPLGTVEDTVNDSTESSALSAAVSVGLFFHPDRMKPTEVGRLGAEAVALTHGGPEAFLTGAWVAYTVAGIAQEGALALRDQFVQAAEAVAAQFSRQFPQAMKL
;
A
#
# COMPACT_ATOMS: atom_id res chain seq x y z
N GLU A 1 2.57 -4.09 -25.68
CA GLU A 1 2.77 -2.63 -25.68
C GLU A 1 4.26 -2.27 -25.64
N ILE A 2 5.03 -2.64 -24.61
CA ILE A 2 6.45 -2.25 -24.45
C ILE A 2 7.28 -2.57 -25.70
N HIS A 3 7.18 -3.79 -26.27
CA HIS A 3 7.92 -4.14 -27.49
C HIS A 3 7.46 -3.40 -28.74
N ARG A 4 6.19 -2.99 -28.78
CA ARG A 4 5.67 -2.16 -29.87
C ARG A 4 6.21 -0.73 -29.80
N ASP A 5 6.28 -0.16 -28.62
CA ASP A 5 6.58 1.25 -28.42
C ASP A 5 8.10 1.50 -28.26
N TYR A 6 8.86 0.52 -27.75
CA TYR A 6 10.30 0.61 -27.47
C TYR A 6 11.17 -0.42 -28.23
N GLY A 7 10.57 -1.21 -29.13
CA GLY A 7 11.28 -2.20 -29.95
C GLY A 7 11.65 -3.48 -29.20
N PRO A 8 12.43 -4.37 -29.86
CA PRO A 8 12.75 -5.70 -29.30
C PRO A 8 13.54 -5.69 -27.98
N SER A 9 14.33 -4.64 -27.77
CA SER A 9 15.11 -4.48 -26.54
C SER A 9 14.29 -3.98 -25.35
N GLY A 10 13.04 -3.59 -25.57
CA GLY A 10 12.17 -3.05 -24.54
C GLY A 10 12.64 -1.67 -24.02
N LEU A 11 12.19 -1.31 -22.84
CA LEU A 11 12.53 -0.05 -22.19
C LEU A 11 13.98 -0.09 -21.66
N LEU A 12 14.88 0.70 -22.27
CA LEU A 12 16.29 0.80 -21.86
C LEU A 12 16.59 2.02 -20.97
N GLY A 13 15.60 2.86 -20.72
CA GLY A 13 15.72 4.06 -19.89
C GLY A 13 14.34 4.61 -19.57
N TYR A 14 14.28 5.60 -18.70
CA TYR A 14 13.01 6.27 -18.37
C TYR A 14 12.65 7.30 -19.44
N ASP A 15 11.35 7.35 -19.78
CA ASP A 15 10.82 8.49 -20.53
C ASP A 15 10.79 9.71 -19.63
N LEU A 16 11.43 10.79 -20.10
CA LEU A 16 11.54 12.01 -19.32
C LEU A 16 10.47 13.01 -19.76
N VAL A 17 9.70 13.50 -18.82
CA VAL A 17 8.79 14.64 -19.01
C VAL A 17 9.45 15.88 -18.40
N ASN A 18 9.77 16.86 -19.23
CA ASN A 18 10.50 18.07 -18.81
C ASN A 18 11.84 17.76 -18.09
N GLY A 19 12.55 16.71 -18.52
CA GLY A 19 13.83 16.30 -17.95
C GLY A 19 13.75 15.44 -16.69
N TYR A 20 12.56 15.01 -16.29
CA TYR A 20 12.35 14.16 -15.09
C TYR A 20 11.58 12.90 -15.46
N ALA A 21 12.00 11.76 -14.88
CA ALA A 21 11.16 10.57 -14.82
C ALA A 21 10.04 10.81 -13.81
N ASP A 22 8.79 10.81 -14.28
CA ASP A 22 7.64 11.08 -13.41
C ASP A 22 7.24 9.83 -12.63
N VAL A 23 6.58 10.04 -11.50
CA VAL A 23 6.09 8.97 -10.63
C VAL A 23 4.58 8.75 -10.82
N THR A 24 4.15 7.49 -10.70
CA THR A 24 2.74 7.13 -10.82
C THR A 24 1.98 7.29 -9.50
N SER A 25 0.64 7.14 -9.56
CA SER A 25 -0.21 7.07 -8.36
C SER A 25 0.22 5.95 -7.40
N HIS A 26 0.65 4.81 -7.92
CA HIS A 26 1.15 3.70 -7.11
C HIS A 26 2.40 4.08 -6.30
N THR A 27 3.35 4.76 -6.93
CA THR A 27 4.55 5.26 -6.25
C THR A 27 4.20 6.28 -5.18
N GLN A 28 3.30 7.22 -5.49
CA GLN A 28 2.85 8.22 -4.52
C GLN A 28 2.12 7.55 -3.35
N LEU A 29 1.20 6.63 -3.61
CA LEU A 29 0.44 5.92 -2.57
C LEU A 29 1.37 5.11 -1.65
N ALA A 30 2.34 4.40 -2.22
CA ALA A 30 3.37 3.70 -1.44
C ALA A 30 4.14 4.66 -0.54
N ALA A 31 4.61 5.78 -1.09
CA ALA A 31 5.38 6.77 -0.34
C ALA A 31 4.56 7.43 0.80
N TYR A 32 3.29 7.78 0.56
CA TYR A 32 2.41 8.30 1.60
C TYR A 32 2.09 7.24 2.66
N THR A 33 1.89 5.99 2.28
CA THR A 33 1.72 4.87 3.23
C THR A 33 2.95 4.72 4.12
N ALA A 34 4.16 4.71 3.54
CA ALA A 34 5.41 4.68 4.29
C ALA A 34 5.53 5.88 5.25
N ASN A 35 5.17 7.08 4.81
CA ASN A 35 5.17 8.25 5.68
C ASN A 35 4.17 8.10 6.86
N GLY A 36 2.98 7.57 6.63
CA GLY A 36 2.02 7.26 7.69
C GLY A 36 2.60 6.31 8.74
N LEU A 37 3.27 5.24 8.32
CA LEU A 37 3.95 4.29 9.19
C LEU A 37 5.07 4.95 10.02
N LEU A 38 5.88 5.81 9.39
CA LEU A 38 6.92 6.58 10.07
C LEU A 38 6.34 7.55 11.10
N VAL A 39 5.26 8.25 10.78
CA VAL A 39 4.56 9.15 11.72
C VAL A 39 4.00 8.35 12.91
N ALA A 40 3.39 7.18 12.65
CA ALA A 40 2.90 6.30 13.72
C ALA A 40 4.01 5.88 14.66
N SER A 41 5.13 5.40 14.13
CA SER A 41 6.29 4.96 14.91
C SER A 41 6.88 6.09 15.74
N THR A 42 7.14 7.25 15.09
CA THR A 42 7.72 8.41 15.79
C THR A 42 6.82 8.92 16.90
N ARG A 43 5.52 9.05 16.66
CA ARG A 43 4.56 9.47 17.68
C ARG A 43 4.43 8.46 18.81
N GLY A 44 4.44 7.15 18.47
CA GLY A 44 4.42 6.10 19.48
C GLY A 44 5.62 6.16 20.42
N GLN A 45 6.82 6.32 19.86
CA GLN A 45 8.04 6.47 20.65
C GLN A 45 8.03 7.71 21.52
N LEU A 46 7.60 8.86 20.99
CA LEU A 46 7.56 10.12 21.76
C LEU A 46 6.51 10.13 22.86
N ARG A 47 5.40 9.43 22.69
CA ARG A 47 4.28 9.43 23.65
C ARG A 47 4.24 8.20 24.56
N GLY A 48 5.07 7.20 24.30
CA GLY A 48 5.07 5.92 25.01
C GLY A 48 3.83 5.06 24.76
N VAL A 49 2.98 5.41 23.78
CA VAL A 49 1.75 4.68 23.42
C VAL A 49 1.65 4.56 21.92
N MET A 50 1.55 3.32 21.45
CA MET A 50 1.35 3.02 20.01
C MET A 50 -0.14 2.99 19.69
N ALA A 51 -0.57 3.85 18.77
CA ALA A 51 -1.89 3.73 18.15
C ALA A 51 -1.83 2.75 16.95
N PRO A 52 -2.98 2.17 16.55
CA PRO A 52 -3.00 1.25 15.40
C PRO A 52 -2.39 1.89 14.14
N PHE A 53 -1.45 1.19 13.51
CA PHE A 53 -0.75 1.67 12.31
C PHE A 53 -1.70 1.99 11.16
N VAL A 54 -2.77 1.19 11.00
CA VAL A 54 -3.76 1.40 9.94
C VAL A 54 -4.40 2.79 9.99
N ARG A 55 -4.58 3.37 11.17
CA ARG A 55 -5.11 4.75 11.31
C ARG A 55 -4.17 5.81 10.73
N TYR A 56 -2.88 5.61 10.86
CA TYR A 56 -1.89 6.53 10.29
C TYR A 56 -1.70 6.32 8.79
N ILE A 57 -1.84 5.08 8.32
CA ILE A 57 -1.91 4.78 6.88
C ILE A 57 -3.13 5.49 6.28
N ALA A 58 -4.30 5.34 6.89
CA ALA A 58 -5.53 6.01 6.47
C ALA A 58 -5.37 7.53 6.42
N MET A 59 -4.84 8.13 7.47
CA MET A 59 -4.57 9.57 7.55
C MET A 59 -3.66 10.04 6.40
N ALA A 60 -2.58 9.31 6.12
CA ALA A 60 -1.65 9.67 5.07
C ALA A 60 -2.27 9.54 3.67
N GLN A 61 -3.01 8.46 3.42
CA GLN A 61 -3.71 8.26 2.15
C GLN A 61 -4.82 9.30 1.94
N GLN A 62 -5.55 9.68 2.98
CA GLN A 62 -6.54 10.76 2.91
C GLN A 62 -5.89 12.12 2.65
N GLU A 63 -4.74 12.41 3.25
CA GLU A 63 -3.98 13.63 2.96
C GLU A 63 -3.52 13.67 1.48
N TRP A 64 -2.97 12.57 0.99
CA TRP A 64 -2.63 12.40 -0.42
C TRP A 64 -3.83 12.63 -1.34
N SER A 65 -4.94 11.99 -1.05
CA SER A 65 -6.17 12.10 -1.84
C SER A 65 -6.70 13.54 -1.89
N LYS A 66 -6.70 14.25 -0.76
CA LYS A 66 -7.07 15.68 -0.70
C LYS A 66 -6.18 16.54 -1.59
N ILE A 67 -4.87 16.30 -1.59
CA ILE A 67 -3.92 17.02 -2.45
C ILE A 67 -4.24 16.77 -3.94
N GLN A 68 -4.56 15.53 -4.30
CA GLN A 68 -4.92 15.18 -5.69
C GLN A 68 -6.20 15.91 -6.16
N VAL A 69 -7.17 16.08 -5.28
CA VAL A 69 -8.44 16.77 -5.57
C VAL A 69 -8.26 18.30 -5.53
N LEU A 70 -7.68 18.83 -4.47
CA LEU A 70 -7.57 20.28 -4.23
C LEU A 70 -6.47 20.93 -5.08
N ARG A 71 -5.51 20.18 -5.59
CA ARG A 71 -4.32 20.64 -6.32
C ARG A 71 -3.46 21.64 -5.52
N ARG A 72 -3.56 21.61 -4.21
CA ARG A 72 -2.79 22.43 -3.28
C ARG A 72 -2.62 21.70 -1.96
N LEU A 73 -1.68 22.13 -1.14
CA LEU A 73 -1.54 21.63 0.23
C LEU A 73 -2.78 21.98 1.05
N PRO A 74 -3.28 21.05 1.87
CA PRO A 74 -4.23 21.38 2.92
C PRO A 74 -3.64 22.39 3.91
N GLU A 75 -4.51 23.11 4.65
CA GLU A 75 -4.07 24.07 5.68
C GLU A 75 -3.23 23.39 6.79
N ALA A 76 -3.60 22.14 7.13
CA ALA A 76 -2.84 21.31 8.05
C ALA A 76 -2.40 20.04 7.36
N THR A 77 -1.11 19.74 7.43
CA THR A 77 -0.49 18.51 6.92
C THR A 77 0.08 17.69 8.07
N SER A 78 -0.06 16.39 7.99
CA SER A 78 0.56 15.43 8.92
C SER A 78 1.75 14.69 8.31
N CYS A 79 1.81 14.66 6.97
CA CYS A 79 2.83 13.99 6.20
C CYS A 79 3.89 15.00 5.72
N TRP A 80 5.14 14.82 6.13
CA TRP A 80 6.23 15.67 5.65
C TRP A 80 6.44 15.53 4.13
N ILE A 81 6.14 14.35 3.58
CA ILE A 81 6.27 14.06 2.15
C ILE A 81 5.34 14.94 1.28
N SER A 82 4.27 15.47 1.85
CA SER A 82 3.37 16.40 1.16
C SER A 82 4.06 17.70 0.72
N HIS A 83 5.20 18.03 1.32
CA HIS A 83 6.00 19.19 0.95
C HIS A 83 6.98 18.91 -0.20
N VAL A 84 7.12 17.64 -0.63
CA VAL A 84 7.94 17.27 -1.78
C VAL A 84 7.12 17.45 -3.06
N GLU A 85 7.52 18.42 -3.90
CA GLU A 85 6.74 18.84 -5.07
C GLU A 85 6.41 17.70 -6.02
N HIS A 86 7.38 16.84 -6.35
CA HIS A 86 7.19 15.72 -7.26
C HIS A 86 6.21 14.67 -6.73
N LEU A 87 6.10 14.49 -5.41
CA LEU A 87 5.21 13.51 -4.78
C LEU A 87 3.79 14.04 -4.51
N ARG A 88 3.52 15.31 -4.86
CA ARG A 88 2.18 15.92 -4.80
C ARG A 88 1.59 16.25 -6.17
N ARG A 89 2.33 15.98 -7.25
CA ARG A 89 1.81 16.17 -8.61
C ARG A 89 0.57 15.34 -8.83
N ARG A 90 -0.35 15.89 -9.62
CA ARG A 90 -1.53 15.14 -10.02
C ARG A 90 -1.11 14.01 -10.96
N VAL A 91 -1.57 12.80 -10.65
CA VAL A 91 -1.34 11.59 -11.43
C VAL A 91 -2.67 10.96 -11.82
N CYS A 92 -2.66 10.11 -12.84
CA CYS A 92 -3.82 9.29 -13.16
C CYS A 92 -4.03 8.25 -12.06
N MET A 93 -5.25 8.13 -11.56
CA MET A 93 -5.57 7.28 -10.42
C MET A 93 -7.00 6.74 -10.49
N ASP A 94 -7.25 5.72 -9.68
CA ASP A 94 -8.57 5.15 -9.47
C ASP A 94 -9.50 6.18 -8.80
N THR A 95 -10.57 6.54 -9.52
CA THR A 95 -11.56 7.51 -9.03
C THR A 95 -12.40 6.98 -7.87
N ARG A 96 -12.64 5.66 -7.80
CA ARG A 96 -13.36 5.03 -6.68
C ARG A 96 -12.54 5.11 -5.40
N MET A 97 -11.22 4.84 -5.48
CA MET A 97 -10.31 5.02 -4.36
C MET A 97 -10.33 6.46 -3.84
N LEU A 98 -10.27 7.43 -4.74
CA LEU A 98 -10.35 8.84 -4.34
C LEU A 98 -11.66 9.19 -3.65
N ASP A 99 -12.77 8.66 -4.16
CA ASP A 99 -14.09 8.93 -3.58
C ASP A 99 -14.19 8.36 -2.16
N VAL A 100 -13.77 7.12 -1.94
CA VAL A 100 -13.71 6.51 -0.60
C VAL A 100 -12.83 7.32 0.34
N LEU A 101 -11.62 7.70 -0.08
CA LEU A 101 -10.68 8.44 0.77
C LEU A 101 -11.15 9.85 1.15
N ASN A 102 -11.94 10.52 0.28
CA ASN A 102 -12.39 11.90 0.53
C ASN A 102 -13.78 11.98 1.16
N ASN A 103 -14.69 11.08 0.81
CA ASN A 103 -16.12 11.24 1.07
C ASN A 103 -16.74 10.08 1.85
N GLY A 104 -16.11 8.89 1.80
CA GLY A 104 -16.67 7.67 2.37
C GLY A 104 -16.16 7.32 3.77
N PRO A 105 -16.82 6.36 4.42
CA PRO A 105 -16.20 5.62 5.49
C PRO A 105 -15.03 4.84 4.91
N LEU A 106 -13.97 4.62 5.69
CA LEU A 106 -12.88 3.74 5.32
C LEU A 106 -13.23 2.30 5.68
N GLY A 107 -12.88 1.37 4.80
CA GLY A 107 -13.13 -0.04 5.03
C GLY A 107 -12.18 -0.67 6.03
N THR A 108 -12.58 -1.85 6.46
CA THR A 108 -11.74 -2.81 7.18
C THR A 108 -11.89 -4.18 6.50
N VAL A 109 -11.08 -5.14 6.91
CA VAL A 109 -11.22 -6.52 6.42
C VAL A 109 -12.55 -7.13 6.84
N GLU A 110 -13.10 -6.71 7.99
CA GLU A 110 -14.36 -7.21 8.54
C GLU A 110 -15.59 -6.44 8.03
N ASP A 111 -15.43 -5.14 7.75
CA ASP A 111 -16.52 -4.25 7.31
C ASP A 111 -16.06 -3.47 6.08
N THR A 112 -16.35 -4.03 4.91
CA THR A 112 -15.85 -3.52 3.63
C THR A 112 -16.74 -2.41 3.08
N VAL A 113 -16.13 -1.41 2.43
CA VAL A 113 -16.84 -0.25 1.87
C VAL A 113 -17.36 -0.47 0.45
N ASN A 114 -16.87 -1.52 -0.23
CA ASN A 114 -17.24 -1.88 -1.59
C ASN A 114 -16.77 -3.32 -1.88
N ASP A 115 -16.92 -3.76 -3.11
CA ASP A 115 -16.49 -5.06 -3.63
C ASP A 115 -15.31 -4.95 -4.64
N SER A 116 -14.58 -3.84 -4.62
CA SER A 116 -13.48 -3.60 -5.57
C SER A 116 -12.35 -4.60 -5.39
N THR A 117 -11.97 -5.25 -6.50
CA THR A 117 -10.83 -6.17 -6.61
C THR A 117 -9.65 -5.56 -7.38
N GLU A 118 -9.70 -4.26 -7.65
CA GLU A 118 -8.66 -3.54 -8.38
C GLU A 118 -7.31 -3.56 -7.63
N SER A 119 -6.22 -3.53 -8.39
CA SER A 119 -4.86 -3.61 -7.84
C SER A 119 -4.27 -2.28 -7.38
N SER A 120 -5.01 -1.18 -7.55
CA SER A 120 -4.50 0.18 -7.32
C SER A 120 -4.00 0.43 -5.89
N ALA A 121 -4.55 -0.25 -4.89
CA ALA A 121 -4.13 -0.12 -3.49
C ALA A 121 -2.97 -1.05 -3.08
N LEU A 122 -2.54 -2.01 -3.92
CA LEU A 122 -1.51 -3.00 -3.55
C LEU A 122 -0.14 -2.38 -3.24
N SER A 123 0.15 -1.21 -3.80
CA SER A 123 1.39 -0.49 -3.49
C SER A 123 1.51 -0.09 -2.01
N ALA A 124 0.41 0.07 -1.31
CA ALA A 124 0.40 0.29 0.14
C ALA A 124 0.94 -0.92 0.91
N ALA A 125 0.59 -2.14 0.47
CA ALA A 125 1.05 -3.38 1.09
C ALA A 125 2.58 -3.57 0.96
N VAL A 126 3.19 -3.11 -0.14
CA VAL A 126 4.65 -3.11 -0.31
C VAL A 126 5.33 -2.28 0.79
N SER A 127 4.81 -1.08 1.06
CA SER A 127 5.36 -0.21 2.10
C SER A 127 5.22 -0.81 3.50
N VAL A 128 4.11 -1.52 3.76
CA VAL A 128 3.92 -2.27 5.02
C VAL A 128 4.99 -3.36 5.15
N GLY A 129 5.19 -4.17 4.12
CA GLY A 129 6.19 -5.25 4.14
C GLY A 129 7.63 -4.76 4.36
N LEU A 130 7.99 -3.61 3.77
CA LEU A 130 9.33 -3.02 3.93
C LEU A 130 9.55 -2.35 5.29
N PHE A 131 8.50 -1.93 5.97
CA PHE A 131 8.61 -1.13 7.18
C PHE A 131 8.95 -1.96 8.43
N PHE A 132 8.44 -3.17 8.52
CA PHE A 132 8.56 -3.98 9.73
C PHE A 132 9.71 -4.97 9.69
N HIS A 133 10.49 -5.01 10.78
CA HIS A 133 11.50 -6.03 11.02
C HIS A 133 10.89 -7.17 11.88
N PRO A 134 11.29 -8.44 11.67
CA PRO A 134 10.73 -9.61 12.37
C PRO A 134 10.84 -9.54 13.89
N ASP A 135 11.87 -8.87 14.41
CA ASP A 135 12.04 -8.66 15.85
C ASP A 135 10.96 -7.76 16.47
N ARG A 136 10.22 -7.01 15.65
CA ARG A 136 9.23 -6.03 16.11
C ARG A 136 7.78 -6.42 15.80
N MET A 137 7.57 -7.19 14.75
CA MET A 137 6.24 -7.62 14.32
C MET A 137 6.34 -8.98 13.64
N LYS A 138 5.47 -9.90 13.99
CA LYS A 138 5.44 -11.23 13.36
C LYS A 138 5.02 -11.11 11.90
N PRO A 139 5.53 -11.96 11.00
CA PRO A 139 5.14 -11.95 9.58
C PRO A 139 3.63 -12.00 9.34
N THR A 140 2.88 -12.77 10.14
CA THR A 140 1.42 -12.86 10.06
C THR A 140 0.72 -11.53 10.43
N GLU A 141 1.29 -10.76 11.34
CA GLU A 141 0.78 -9.43 11.71
C GLU A 141 1.08 -8.41 10.60
N VAL A 142 2.24 -8.53 9.94
CA VAL A 142 2.59 -7.72 8.76
C VAL A 142 1.62 -8.01 7.62
N GLY A 143 1.34 -9.29 7.32
CA GLY A 143 0.34 -9.69 6.34
C GLY A 143 -1.05 -9.14 6.66
N ARG A 144 -1.49 -9.24 7.92
CA ARG A 144 -2.78 -8.65 8.33
C ARG A 144 -2.81 -7.13 8.10
N LEU A 145 -1.78 -6.43 8.49
CA LEU A 145 -1.72 -4.97 8.28
C LEU A 145 -1.70 -4.61 6.79
N GLY A 146 -1.06 -5.44 5.94
CA GLY A 146 -1.11 -5.32 4.48
C GLY A 146 -2.53 -5.45 3.94
N ALA A 147 -3.30 -6.46 4.43
CA ALA A 147 -4.71 -6.60 4.11
C ALA A 147 -5.52 -5.37 4.53
N GLU A 148 -5.35 -4.91 5.77
CA GLU A 148 -6.06 -3.74 6.29
C GLU A 148 -5.73 -2.46 5.51
N ALA A 149 -4.48 -2.27 5.09
CA ALA A 149 -4.08 -1.12 4.28
C ALA A 149 -4.77 -1.08 2.90
N VAL A 150 -5.01 -2.23 2.29
CA VAL A 150 -5.77 -2.36 1.03
C VAL A 150 -7.27 -2.23 1.28
N ALA A 151 -7.79 -2.86 2.34
CA ALA A 151 -9.21 -2.85 2.68
C ALA A 151 -9.75 -1.45 3.00
N LEU A 152 -8.88 -0.48 3.34
CA LEU A 152 -9.29 0.92 3.51
C LEU A 152 -10.11 1.44 2.33
N THR A 153 -9.83 0.97 1.12
CA THR A 153 -10.43 1.48 -0.12
C THR A 153 -10.96 0.39 -1.06
N HIS A 154 -10.48 -0.84 -0.92
CA HIS A 154 -10.79 -1.98 -1.80
C HIS A 154 -11.30 -3.15 -0.95
N GLY A 155 -12.61 -3.35 -0.97
CA GLY A 155 -13.28 -4.30 -0.09
C GLY A 155 -13.48 -5.70 -0.68
N GLY A 156 -13.10 -5.93 -1.95
CA GLY A 156 -13.10 -7.27 -2.53
C GLY A 156 -12.08 -8.17 -1.83
N PRO A 157 -12.46 -9.38 -1.37
CA PRO A 157 -11.54 -10.29 -0.66
C PRO A 157 -10.25 -10.56 -1.43
N GLU A 158 -10.33 -10.70 -2.74
CA GLU A 158 -9.17 -10.92 -3.61
C GLU A 158 -8.16 -9.79 -3.53
N ALA A 159 -8.61 -8.53 -3.41
CA ALA A 159 -7.72 -7.38 -3.31
C ALA A 159 -6.98 -7.36 -1.98
N PHE A 160 -7.69 -7.39 -0.85
CA PHE A 160 -7.02 -7.26 0.45
C PHE A 160 -6.27 -8.53 0.87
N LEU A 161 -6.68 -9.73 0.45
CA LEU A 161 -5.91 -10.95 0.67
C LEU A 161 -4.61 -10.95 -0.16
N THR A 162 -4.66 -10.43 -1.39
CA THR A 162 -3.44 -10.16 -2.18
C THR A 162 -2.56 -9.15 -1.46
N GLY A 163 -3.14 -8.11 -0.83
CA GLY A 163 -2.42 -7.17 0.02
C GLY A 163 -1.68 -7.84 1.18
N ALA A 164 -2.33 -8.79 1.86
CA ALA A 164 -1.70 -9.61 2.90
C ALA A 164 -0.51 -10.41 2.35
N TRP A 165 -0.73 -11.07 1.22
CA TRP A 165 0.29 -11.88 0.55
C TRP A 165 1.50 -11.05 0.10
N VAL A 166 1.26 -9.89 -0.51
CA VAL A 166 2.32 -8.96 -0.93
C VAL A 166 3.12 -8.48 0.27
N ALA A 167 2.47 -8.01 1.34
CA ALA A 167 3.16 -7.49 2.51
C ALA A 167 4.02 -8.57 3.19
N TYR A 168 3.48 -9.78 3.34
CA TYR A 168 4.21 -10.92 3.90
C TYR A 168 5.43 -11.29 3.04
N THR A 169 5.24 -11.42 1.72
CA THR A 169 6.31 -11.75 0.77
C THR A 169 7.43 -10.70 0.78
N VAL A 170 7.06 -9.43 0.74
CA VAL A 170 8.04 -8.32 0.75
C VAL A 170 8.84 -8.31 2.05
N ALA A 171 8.19 -8.55 3.18
CA ALA A 171 8.86 -8.65 4.48
C ALA A 171 9.88 -9.80 4.49
N GLY A 172 9.50 -10.98 3.96
CA GLY A 172 10.39 -12.13 3.86
C GLY A 172 11.60 -11.87 2.95
N ILE A 173 11.39 -11.30 1.76
CA ILE A 173 12.47 -10.99 0.83
C ILE A 173 13.43 -9.94 1.42
N ALA A 174 12.91 -8.94 2.11
CA ALA A 174 13.74 -7.90 2.73
C ALA A 174 14.67 -8.47 3.82
N GLN A 175 14.30 -9.59 4.44
CA GLN A 175 15.06 -10.24 5.49
C GLN A 175 16.02 -11.32 4.95
N GLU A 176 15.54 -12.18 4.06
CA GLU A 176 16.27 -13.36 3.59
C GLU A 176 16.96 -13.16 2.23
N GLY A 177 16.61 -12.04 1.55
CA GLY A 177 17.13 -11.74 0.21
C GLY A 177 16.35 -12.42 -0.93
N ALA A 178 16.63 -11.97 -2.16
CA ALA A 178 15.90 -12.37 -3.36
C ALA A 178 16.14 -13.85 -3.76
N LEU A 179 17.17 -14.51 -3.26
CA LEU A 179 17.44 -15.92 -3.55
C LEU A 179 16.35 -16.85 -3.02
N ALA A 180 15.62 -16.42 -1.99
CA ALA A 180 14.50 -17.16 -1.40
C ALA A 180 13.13 -16.79 -2.00
N LEU A 181 13.08 -16.05 -3.10
CA LEU A 181 11.85 -15.46 -3.66
C LEU A 181 10.71 -16.47 -3.83
N ARG A 182 11.00 -17.62 -4.45
CA ARG A 182 9.99 -18.67 -4.68
C ARG A 182 9.42 -19.21 -3.37
N ASP A 183 10.31 -19.48 -2.42
CA ASP A 183 9.91 -20.04 -1.13
C ASP A 183 9.12 -19.01 -0.32
N GLN A 184 9.49 -17.74 -0.39
CA GLN A 184 8.74 -16.64 0.23
C GLN A 184 7.35 -16.50 -0.36
N PHE A 185 7.17 -16.65 -1.67
CA PHE A 185 5.83 -16.64 -2.30
C PHE A 185 4.96 -17.78 -1.78
N VAL A 186 5.49 -18.99 -1.67
CA VAL A 186 4.72 -20.15 -1.19
C VAL A 186 4.39 -19.99 0.30
N GLN A 187 5.38 -19.65 1.13
CA GLN A 187 5.18 -19.43 2.56
C GLN A 187 4.15 -18.33 2.85
N ALA A 188 4.20 -17.24 2.09
CA ALA A 188 3.23 -16.16 2.20
C ALA A 188 1.81 -16.64 1.85
N ALA A 189 1.64 -17.43 0.78
CA ALA A 189 0.35 -17.99 0.39
C ALA A 189 -0.21 -18.93 1.47
N GLU A 190 0.61 -19.81 2.02
CA GLU A 190 0.23 -20.71 3.10
C GLU A 190 -0.16 -19.94 4.38
N ALA A 191 0.59 -18.90 4.74
CA ALA A 191 0.33 -18.07 5.91
C ALA A 191 -0.99 -17.30 5.76
N VAL A 192 -1.26 -16.71 4.60
CA VAL A 192 -2.52 -16.03 4.30
C VAL A 192 -3.69 -17.01 4.31
N ALA A 193 -3.53 -18.20 3.71
CA ALA A 193 -4.55 -19.23 3.74
C ALA A 193 -4.84 -19.69 5.18
N ALA A 194 -3.83 -19.94 5.99
CA ALA A 194 -3.99 -20.31 7.39
C ALA A 194 -4.71 -19.24 8.22
N GLN A 195 -4.42 -17.97 7.94
CA GLN A 195 -4.96 -16.84 8.69
C GLN A 195 -6.42 -16.52 8.30
N PHE A 196 -6.75 -16.55 7.02
CA PHE A 196 -8.00 -16.01 6.48
C PHE A 196 -8.99 -17.04 5.95
N SER A 197 -8.62 -18.35 5.80
CA SER A 197 -9.46 -19.37 5.19
C SER A 197 -10.82 -19.59 5.89
N ARG A 198 -10.89 -19.40 7.21
CA ARG A 198 -12.14 -19.52 7.96
C ARG A 198 -13.10 -18.36 7.68
N GLN A 199 -12.54 -17.18 7.44
CA GLN A 199 -13.30 -15.94 7.24
C GLN A 199 -13.68 -15.75 5.77
N PHE A 200 -12.80 -16.14 4.85
CA PHE A 200 -12.97 -15.97 3.39
C PHE A 200 -12.74 -17.26 2.61
N PRO A 201 -13.54 -18.35 2.85
CA PRO A 201 -13.27 -19.67 2.27
C PRO A 201 -13.42 -19.69 0.74
N GLN A 202 -14.20 -18.79 0.15
CA GLN A 202 -14.39 -18.75 -1.31
C GLN A 202 -13.20 -18.12 -2.02
N ALA A 203 -12.63 -17.06 -1.46
CA ALA A 203 -11.48 -16.37 -2.02
C ALA A 203 -10.17 -17.19 -1.93
N MET A 204 -10.14 -18.25 -1.12
CA MET A 204 -8.99 -19.15 -0.98
C MET A 204 -9.01 -20.33 -1.97
N LYS A 205 -9.99 -20.42 -2.86
CA LYS A 205 -10.09 -21.50 -3.85
C LYS A 205 -9.47 -21.14 -5.21
N LEU A 206 -8.96 -19.93 -5.34
CA LEU A 206 -8.24 -19.44 -6.51
C LEU A 206 -6.75 -19.77 -6.39
#